data_2d9e3b84610e6dcd90080990f5cadbfe
#
_entry.id   2d9e3b84610e6dcd90080990f5cadbfe
#
_cell.length_a   1.000
_cell.length_b   1.000
_cell.length_c   1.000
_cell.angle_alpha   90.00
_cell.angle_beta   90.00
_cell.angle_gamma   90.00
#
_symmetry.space_group_name_H-M   'P 1'
#
loop_
_entity.id
_entity.type
_entity.pdbx_description
1 polymer ?
#
loop_
_entity_poly.entity_id
_entity_poly.type
_entity_poly.pdbx_seq_one_letter_code
_entity_poly.pdbx_strand_id
1 'polypeptide(L)'
;MVRIMPISDSPWAPTGFGTNTRNIASIFAEEGHTIGYAGCQNPKHEPNWETPWPLGQTEKKVSFECLPLMHPGEEKFGEKSFPQWLEGFKPDLIFTHLDIQMFDYVTHHKKPGGVNMPLVDDKGVWQNQQSFIRLARKAFKHGQKPRFKLASIIPIDGQPSIPGWLKTMEQVDFPIAMSKYGQAVMLDDFSGYKSTCIPHGVDTEFFKPRNIPRPNDAFVIGCVARNQHRKNIPRLMRSFKIFVERNNLTPDDAKLMLHMHWEDHMGWNIEYMTGDHVYNIRDYLIPPTMGNLEKGEHPDDDGMVDIYNMMDIHALPTGGEGFGIPTVESMSCGVPNVICNYTTSYELVGADKPECPQEMLFPHGLDGGGEMIISNRGILIPYKDMWWDTPIRAAPMRALWDEQQGANAFEYYYKNRDVLKEHGKNARKYAVKHYDWMKTIGPMWKDWLKVVVKKL
;
A
#
# COMPACT_ATOMS: atom_id res chain seq x y z
N MET A 1 -10.00 -29.40 -2.41
CA MET A 1 -10.19 -28.30 -3.38
C MET A 1 -11.27 -27.40 -2.81
N VAL A 2 -11.04 -26.10 -2.70
CA VAL A 2 -12.00 -25.07 -2.25
C VAL A 2 -12.17 -24.01 -3.33
N ARG A 3 -13.31 -23.33 -3.31
CA ARG A 3 -13.64 -22.23 -4.21
C ARG A 3 -13.35 -20.91 -3.49
N ILE A 4 -12.40 -20.16 -3.99
CA ILE A 4 -11.93 -18.91 -3.37
C ILE A 4 -12.29 -17.75 -4.27
N MET A 5 -12.92 -16.71 -3.71
CA MET A 5 -13.27 -15.48 -4.42
C MET A 5 -12.44 -14.31 -3.86
N PRO A 6 -11.31 -13.98 -4.46
CA PRO A 6 -10.63 -12.73 -4.18
C PRO A 6 -11.48 -11.54 -4.65
N ILE A 7 -11.57 -10.50 -3.81
CA ILE A 7 -12.23 -9.22 -4.13
C ILE A 7 -11.21 -8.11 -3.91
N SER A 8 -10.84 -7.43 -4.98
CA SER A 8 -9.83 -6.37 -4.98
C SER A 8 -9.94 -5.50 -6.23
N ASP A 9 -8.99 -4.59 -6.44
CA ASP A 9 -8.79 -4.01 -7.76
C ASP A 9 -8.56 -5.11 -8.79
N SER A 10 -8.94 -4.84 -10.03
CA SER A 10 -8.76 -5.78 -11.15
C SER A 10 -7.30 -6.30 -11.24
N PRO A 11 -7.07 -7.56 -11.63
CA PRO A 11 -5.73 -8.08 -11.81
C PRO A 11 -4.92 -7.34 -12.89
N TRP A 12 -5.60 -6.60 -13.79
CA TRP A 12 -4.96 -5.72 -14.79
C TRP A 12 -4.71 -4.30 -14.27
N ALA A 13 -5.26 -3.94 -13.11
CA ALA A 13 -5.06 -2.61 -12.57
C ALA A 13 -3.62 -2.45 -12.03
N PRO A 14 -2.89 -1.39 -12.44
CA PRO A 14 -1.52 -1.12 -11.97
C PRO A 14 -1.54 -0.48 -10.58
N THR A 15 -2.23 -1.12 -9.64
CA THR A 15 -2.36 -0.68 -8.25
C THR A 15 -1.73 -1.69 -7.30
N GLY A 16 -1.33 -1.22 -6.12
CA GLY A 16 -0.80 -2.11 -5.09
C GLY A 16 -1.80 -3.21 -4.70
N PHE A 17 -3.10 -2.90 -4.64
CA PHE A 17 -4.15 -3.87 -4.36
C PHE A 17 -4.26 -4.92 -5.48
N GLY A 18 -4.36 -4.48 -6.74
CA GLY A 18 -4.46 -5.38 -7.90
C GLY A 18 -3.26 -6.31 -8.02
N THR A 19 -2.05 -5.74 -8.00
CA THR A 19 -0.80 -6.51 -8.14
C THR A 19 -0.62 -7.54 -7.03
N ASN A 20 -0.79 -7.17 -5.76
CA ASN A 20 -0.61 -8.11 -4.67
C ASN A 20 -1.70 -9.19 -4.65
N THR A 21 -2.95 -8.83 -4.91
CA THR A 21 -4.05 -9.81 -4.88
C THR A 21 -3.96 -10.80 -6.05
N ARG A 22 -3.54 -10.37 -7.24
CA ARG A 22 -3.31 -11.31 -8.35
C ARG A 22 -2.20 -12.32 -8.04
N ASN A 23 -1.13 -11.89 -7.35
CA ASN A 23 -0.05 -12.78 -6.95
C ASN A 23 -0.53 -13.79 -5.89
N ILE A 24 -1.32 -13.35 -4.91
CA ILE A 24 -1.94 -14.22 -3.91
C ILE A 24 -2.91 -15.21 -4.57
N ALA A 25 -3.76 -14.75 -5.49
CA ALA A 25 -4.67 -15.59 -6.25
C ALA A 25 -3.91 -16.64 -7.09
N SER A 26 -2.77 -16.26 -7.67
CA SER A 26 -1.89 -17.18 -8.41
C SER A 26 -1.31 -18.27 -7.51
N ILE A 27 -0.91 -17.93 -6.29
CA ILE A 27 -0.47 -18.92 -5.28
C ILE A 27 -1.62 -19.90 -4.96
N PHE A 28 -2.84 -19.39 -4.77
CA PHE A 28 -3.99 -20.23 -4.43
C PHE A 28 -4.39 -21.14 -5.60
N ALA A 29 -4.29 -20.65 -6.83
CA ALA A 29 -4.50 -21.46 -8.04
C ALA A 29 -3.41 -22.53 -8.20
N GLU A 30 -2.14 -22.23 -7.94
CA GLU A 30 -1.04 -23.18 -7.97
C GLU A 30 -1.21 -24.32 -6.94
N GLU A 31 -1.77 -24.01 -5.76
CA GLU A 31 -2.10 -25.02 -4.73
C GLU A 31 -3.37 -25.85 -5.07
N GLY A 32 -3.93 -25.69 -6.26
CA GLY A 32 -5.03 -26.51 -6.79
C GLY A 32 -6.43 -26.06 -6.35
N HIS A 33 -6.60 -24.80 -5.96
CA HIS A 33 -7.92 -24.24 -5.62
C HIS A 33 -8.57 -23.58 -6.83
N THR A 34 -9.91 -23.53 -6.84
CA THR A 34 -10.67 -22.83 -7.89
C THR A 34 -10.80 -21.36 -7.53
N ILE A 35 -10.34 -20.48 -8.40
CA ILE A 35 -10.35 -19.03 -8.18
C ILE A 35 -11.39 -18.37 -9.09
N GLY A 36 -12.28 -17.58 -8.50
CA GLY A 36 -13.14 -16.62 -9.21
C GLY A 36 -12.80 -15.21 -8.74
N TYR A 37 -11.93 -14.52 -9.46
CA TYR A 37 -11.41 -13.22 -9.07
C TYR A 37 -12.42 -12.11 -9.36
N ALA A 38 -12.97 -11.52 -8.34
CA ALA A 38 -13.93 -10.41 -8.43
C ALA A 38 -13.16 -9.07 -8.43
N GLY A 39 -12.95 -8.53 -9.64
CA GLY A 39 -12.11 -7.35 -9.87
C GLY A 39 -12.90 -6.07 -9.99
N CYS A 40 -12.62 -5.08 -9.11
CA CYS A 40 -13.06 -3.69 -9.26
C CYS A 40 -12.21 -2.96 -10.31
N GLN A 41 -12.76 -1.91 -10.93
CA GLN A 41 -12.04 -1.06 -11.88
C GLN A 41 -11.36 -1.87 -13.02
N ASN A 42 -12.07 -2.86 -13.56
CA ASN A 42 -11.52 -3.69 -14.63
C ASN A 42 -11.48 -2.95 -15.97
N PRO A 43 -10.31 -2.52 -16.46
CA PRO A 43 -10.22 -1.76 -17.71
C PRO A 43 -10.38 -2.62 -18.97
N LYS A 44 -10.21 -3.94 -18.88
CA LYS A 44 -10.14 -4.82 -20.03
C LYS A 44 -11.37 -5.71 -20.23
N HIS A 45 -12.19 -5.91 -19.20
CA HIS A 45 -13.38 -6.80 -19.21
C HIS A 45 -13.09 -8.23 -19.71
N GLU A 46 -11.85 -8.69 -19.63
CA GLU A 46 -11.49 -10.04 -20.05
C GLU A 46 -11.98 -11.07 -19.03
N PRO A 47 -12.51 -12.22 -19.51
CA PRO A 47 -13.11 -13.21 -18.62
C PRO A 47 -12.09 -14.05 -17.84
N ASN A 48 -10.84 -14.08 -18.26
CA ASN A 48 -9.81 -14.87 -17.63
C ASN A 48 -8.50 -14.08 -17.50
N TRP A 49 -7.85 -14.23 -16.37
CA TRP A 49 -6.46 -13.84 -16.16
C TRP A 49 -5.55 -15.04 -16.40
N GLU A 50 -4.47 -14.83 -17.13
CA GLU A 50 -3.41 -15.79 -17.29
C GLU A 50 -2.06 -15.11 -17.05
N THR A 51 -1.21 -15.70 -16.24
CA THR A 51 0.11 -15.14 -15.92
C THR A 51 1.15 -16.24 -15.80
N PRO A 52 2.40 -15.97 -16.23
CA PRO A 52 3.53 -16.84 -15.90
C PRO A 52 3.65 -16.99 -14.37
N TRP A 53 3.81 -18.23 -13.92
CA TRP A 53 3.94 -18.53 -12.51
C TRP A 53 4.75 -19.81 -12.27
N PRO A 54 5.73 -19.87 -11.37
CA PRO A 54 6.18 -18.78 -10.48
C PRO A 54 6.70 -17.55 -11.23
N LEU A 55 6.75 -16.41 -10.54
CA LEU A 55 7.28 -15.17 -11.11
C LEU A 55 8.67 -15.40 -11.72
N GLY A 56 8.90 -14.81 -12.90
CA GLY A 56 10.15 -14.96 -13.65
C GLY A 56 10.27 -16.25 -14.49
N GLN A 57 9.28 -17.17 -14.44
CA GLN A 57 9.23 -18.36 -15.31
C GLN A 57 8.20 -18.17 -16.42
N THR A 58 8.57 -18.53 -17.65
CA THR A 58 7.69 -18.37 -18.84
C THR A 58 6.99 -19.67 -19.25
N GLU A 59 7.49 -20.82 -18.81
CA GLU A 59 7.01 -22.14 -19.28
C GLU A 59 5.74 -22.60 -18.54
N LYS A 60 5.57 -22.21 -17.28
CA LYS A 60 4.40 -22.56 -16.48
C LYS A 60 3.51 -21.33 -16.31
N LYS A 61 2.23 -21.50 -16.52
CA LYS A 61 1.23 -20.46 -16.32
C LYS A 61 0.15 -20.91 -15.34
N VAL A 62 -0.40 -19.99 -14.61
CA VAL A 62 -1.67 -20.16 -13.87
C VAL A 62 -2.73 -19.26 -14.49
N SER A 63 -3.96 -19.75 -14.49
CA SER A 63 -5.12 -18.99 -14.97
C SER A 63 -6.25 -19.07 -13.95
N PHE A 64 -7.09 -18.04 -13.92
CA PHE A 64 -8.31 -18.01 -13.13
C PHE A 64 -9.38 -17.15 -13.78
N GLU A 65 -10.65 -17.46 -13.45
CA GLU A 65 -11.81 -16.74 -13.92
C GLU A 65 -11.85 -15.34 -13.31
N CYS A 66 -12.19 -14.32 -14.11
CA CYS A 66 -12.37 -12.94 -13.69
C CYS A 66 -13.85 -12.56 -13.72
N LEU A 67 -14.36 -12.19 -12.56
CA LEU A 67 -15.74 -11.77 -12.34
C LEU A 67 -15.78 -10.24 -12.27
N PRO A 68 -16.33 -9.53 -13.26
CA PRO A 68 -16.35 -8.07 -13.22
C PRO A 68 -17.30 -7.57 -12.11
N LEU A 69 -16.78 -6.73 -11.21
CA LEU A 69 -17.54 -6.07 -10.15
C LEU A 69 -17.90 -4.62 -10.47
N MET A 70 -17.80 -4.19 -11.71
CA MET A 70 -18.11 -2.83 -12.08
C MET A 70 -18.99 -2.78 -13.33
N HIS A 71 -20.16 -2.18 -13.20
CA HIS A 71 -20.90 -1.67 -14.35
C HIS A 71 -20.60 -0.17 -14.49
N PRO A 72 -20.05 0.29 -15.63
CA PRO A 72 -19.75 1.69 -15.83
C PRO A 72 -20.96 2.59 -15.51
N GLY A 73 -20.77 3.53 -14.56
CA GLY A 73 -21.80 4.49 -14.16
C GLY A 73 -22.76 4.07 -13.05
N GLU A 74 -22.73 2.81 -12.56
CA GLU A 74 -23.70 2.35 -11.58
C GLU A 74 -23.14 2.05 -10.18
N GLU A 75 -21.91 1.56 -10.09
CA GLU A 75 -21.26 1.21 -8.82
C GLU A 75 -19.74 1.28 -8.94
N LYS A 76 -19.02 1.47 -7.82
CA LYS A 76 -17.54 1.54 -7.81
C LYS A 76 -16.88 0.27 -7.36
N PHE A 77 -17.46 -0.47 -6.43
CA PHE A 77 -16.81 -1.58 -5.72
C PHE A 77 -17.58 -2.91 -5.79
N GLY A 78 -18.65 -2.98 -6.56
CA GLY A 78 -19.34 -4.23 -6.86
C GLY A 78 -20.54 -4.54 -5.96
N GLU A 79 -21.08 -3.58 -5.23
CA GLU A 79 -22.21 -3.79 -4.31
C GLU A 79 -23.43 -4.40 -4.99
N LYS A 80 -23.71 -4.00 -6.24
CA LYS A 80 -24.84 -4.50 -7.01
C LYS A 80 -24.56 -5.80 -7.74
N SER A 81 -23.33 -5.99 -8.24
CA SER A 81 -22.93 -7.17 -9.00
C SER A 81 -22.60 -8.38 -8.09
N PHE A 82 -22.17 -8.12 -6.85
CA PHE A 82 -21.70 -9.16 -5.93
C PHE A 82 -22.73 -10.26 -5.66
N PRO A 83 -24.04 -9.99 -5.42
CA PRO A 83 -25.03 -11.04 -5.20
C PRO A 83 -25.11 -12.05 -6.34
N GLN A 84 -25.02 -11.60 -7.59
CA GLN A 84 -25.02 -12.46 -8.77
C GLN A 84 -23.80 -13.41 -8.78
N TRP A 85 -22.61 -12.88 -8.50
CA TRP A 85 -21.39 -13.67 -8.45
C TRP A 85 -21.36 -14.61 -7.27
N LEU A 86 -21.89 -14.19 -6.12
CA LEU A 86 -22.01 -15.04 -4.94
C LEU A 86 -22.86 -16.27 -5.25
N GLU A 87 -24.02 -16.12 -5.90
CA GLU A 87 -24.90 -17.22 -6.25
C GLU A 87 -24.35 -18.08 -7.41
N GLY A 88 -23.67 -17.46 -8.39
CA GLY A 88 -23.08 -18.17 -9.53
C GLY A 88 -21.83 -18.95 -9.15
N PHE A 89 -20.88 -18.30 -8.48
CA PHE A 89 -19.59 -18.92 -8.14
C PHE A 89 -19.66 -19.77 -6.87
N LYS A 90 -20.49 -19.45 -5.89
CA LYS A 90 -20.67 -20.15 -4.59
C LYS A 90 -19.34 -20.40 -3.87
N PRO A 91 -18.63 -19.34 -3.44
CA PRO A 91 -17.33 -19.48 -2.79
C PRO A 91 -17.43 -20.15 -1.42
N ASP A 92 -16.42 -20.94 -1.06
CA ASP A 92 -16.20 -21.41 0.32
C ASP A 92 -15.50 -20.33 1.15
N LEU A 93 -14.58 -19.60 0.50
CA LEU A 93 -13.80 -18.50 1.07
C LEU A 93 -13.90 -17.26 0.19
N ILE A 94 -14.28 -16.14 0.77
CA ILE A 94 -14.09 -14.82 0.19
C ILE A 94 -12.84 -14.20 0.81
N PHE A 95 -11.98 -13.61 -0.03
CA PHE A 95 -10.74 -12.99 0.36
C PHE A 95 -10.73 -11.54 -0.13
N THR A 96 -10.82 -10.56 0.78
CA THR A 96 -10.85 -9.15 0.39
C THR A 96 -9.50 -8.48 0.61
N HIS A 97 -9.12 -7.62 -0.32
CA HIS A 97 -7.97 -6.73 -0.22
C HIS A 97 -8.36 -5.36 -0.76
N LEU A 98 -9.05 -4.61 0.07
CA LEU A 98 -9.58 -3.26 -0.18
C LEU A 98 -9.66 -2.53 1.16
N ASP A 99 -9.84 -1.22 1.13
CA ASP A 99 -10.20 -0.48 2.33
C ASP A 99 -11.52 -0.99 2.90
N ILE A 100 -11.64 -0.99 4.22
CA ILE A 100 -12.76 -1.65 4.93
C ILE A 100 -14.12 -1.13 4.46
N GLN A 101 -14.25 0.17 4.23
CA GLN A 101 -15.48 0.77 3.73
C GLN A 101 -15.85 0.35 2.29
N MET A 102 -14.89 -0.14 1.52
CA MET A 102 -15.12 -0.57 0.14
C MET A 102 -15.70 -1.98 0.03
N PHE A 103 -15.51 -2.83 1.03
CA PHE A 103 -16.02 -4.20 1.04
C PHE A 103 -17.04 -4.51 2.14
N ASP A 104 -17.46 -3.52 2.90
CA ASP A 104 -18.42 -3.73 4.00
C ASP A 104 -19.71 -4.46 3.55
N TYR A 105 -20.18 -4.20 2.34
CA TYR A 105 -21.33 -4.87 1.74
C TYR A 105 -21.17 -6.41 1.69
N VAL A 106 -19.97 -6.95 1.58
CA VAL A 106 -19.71 -8.40 1.55
C VAL A 106 -20.19 -9.05 2.85
N THR A 107 -20.00 -8.37 3.97
CA THR A 107 -20.40 -8.88 5.29
C THR A 107 -21.92 -9.05 5.41
N HIS A 108 -22.71 -8.24 4.70
CA HIS A 108 -24.16 -8.30 4.68
C HIS A 108 -24.70 -9.58 4.03
N HIS A 109 -23.93 -10.17 3.13
CA HIS A 109 -24.30 -11.40 2.42
C HIS A 109 -23.73 -12.67 3.04
N LYS A 110 -22.98 -12.56 4.14
CA LYS A 110 -22.34 -13.72 4.78
C LYS A 110 -23.37 -14.73 5.30
N LYS A 111 -24.56 -14.28 5.67
CA LYS A 111 -25.69 -15.15 6.11
C LYS A 111 -26.87 -15.09 5.16
N PRO A 112 -27.59 -16.20 4.94
CA PRO A 112 -28.87 -16.18 4.24
C PRO A 112 -29.86 -15.27 4.97
N GLY A 113 -30.48 -14.33 4.24
CA GLY A 113 -31.39 -13.35 4.84
C GLY A 113 -30.70 -12.27 5.68
N GLY A 114 -29.41 -11.99 5.41
CA GLY A 114 -28.61 -11.03 6.13
C GLY A 114 -29.26 -9.64 6.22
N VAL A 115 -29.14 -9.02 7.39
CA VAL A 115 -29.69 -7.67 7.65
C VAL A 115 -28.83 -6.65 6.91
N ASN A 116 -29.44 -5.99 5.96
CA ASN A 116 -28.83 -4.89 5.26
C ASN A 116 -28.81 -3.66 6.19
N MET A 117 -27.69 -3.41 6.85
CA MET A 117 -27.53 -2.25 7.74
C MET A 117 -26.32 -1.45 7.30
N PRO A 118 -26.54 -0.28 6.68
CA PRO A 118 -25.43 0.59 6.29
C PRO A 118 -24.67 1.10 7.52
N LEU A 119 -23.36 1.27 7.38
CA LEU A 119 -22.50 1.87 8.42
C LEU A 119 -22.92 3.30 8.77
N VAL A 120 -23.58 3.97 7.83
CA VAL A 120 -24.01 5.34 7.92
C VAL A 120 -25.47 5.38 7.47
N ASP A 121 -26.33 6.08 8.21
CA ASP A 121 -27.73 6.27 7.77
C ASP A 121 -27.82 7.26 6.60
N ASP A 122 -29.05 7.41 6.04
CA ASP A 122 -29.33 8.29 4.90
C ASP A 122 -28.96 9.77 5.16
N LYS A 123 -28.69 10.14 6.43
CA LYS A 123 -28.25 11.47 6.86
C LYS A 123 -26.75 11.56 7.10
N GLY A 124 -26.00 10.49 6.82
CA GLY A 124 -24.56 10.44 7.04
C GLY A 124 -24.16 10.31 8.53
N VAL A 125 -25.05 9.87 9.41
CA VAL A 125 -24.82 9.70 10.82
C VAL A 125 -24.43 8.25 11.11
N TRP A 126 -23.30 8.07 11.83
CA TRP A 126 -22.85 6.75 12.27
C TRP A 126 -23.86 6.12 13.23
N GLN A 127 -24.29 4.90 12.92
CA GLN A 127 -25.21 4.16 13.77
C GLN A 127 -24.56 3.80 15.11
N ASN A 128 -25.33 3.87 16.19
CA ASN A 128 -24.86 3.58 17.53
C ASN A 128 -24.27 2.16 17.63
N GLN A 129 -22.96 2.09 17.84
CA GLN A 129 -22.13 0.89 17.81
C GLN A 129 -22.65 -0.23 18.75
N GLN A 130 -23.14 0.12 19.95
CA GLN A 130 -23.64 -0.88 20.92
C GLN A 130 -24.95 -1.54 20.46
N SER A 131 -25.86 -0.80 19.82
CA SER A 131 -27.12 -1.33 19.30
C SER A 131 -26.87 -2.30 18.16
N PHE A 132 -25.90 -2.02 17.30
CA PHE A 132 -25.55 -2.89 16.16
C PHE A 132 -24.86 -4.18 16.61
N ILE A 133 -23.87 -4.10 17.49
CA ILE A 133 -23.19 -5.28 18.07
C ILE A 133 -24.23 -6.22 18.70
N ARG A 134 -25.22 -5.66 19.39
CA ARG A 134 -26.30 -6.44 20.01
C ARG A 134 -27.21 -7.12 18.98
N LEU A 135 -27.53 -6.43 17.87
CA LEU A 135 -28.35 -6.97 16.77
C LEU A 135 -27.56 -8.01 15.96
N ALA A 136 -26.30 -7.74 15.63
CA ALA A 136 -25.44 -8.68 14.96
C ALA A 136 -25.23 -9.95 15.77
N ARG A 137 -24.92 -9.84 17.07
CA ARG A 137 -24.83 -11.00 17.99
C ARG A 137 -26.14 -11.78 18.08
N LYS A 138 -27.29 -11.11 18.03
CA LYS A 138 -28.61 -11.78 18.05
C LYS A 138 -28.88 -12.51 16.74
N ALA A 139 -28.58 -11.93 15.60
CA ALA A 139 -28.67 -12.58 14.29
C ALA A 139 -27.71 -13.79 14.15
N PHE A 140 -26.52 -13.72 14.75
CA PHE A 140 -25.55 -14.82 14.76
C PHE A 140 -25.86 -15.95 15.74
N LYS A 141 -26.71 -15.73 16.75
CA LYS A 141 -27.10 -16.78 17.74
C LYS A 141 -28.08 -17.84 17.19
N HIS A 142 -28.69 -17.63 16.04
CA HIS A 142 -29.73 -18.58 15.52
C HIS A 142 -29.19 -19.73 14.67
N GLY A 143 -27.95 -20.18 14.87
CA GLY A 143 -27.48 -21.49 14.39
C GLY A 143 -27.35 -21.68 12.86
N GLN A 144 -27.58 -20.65 12.05
CA GLN A 144 -27.39 -20.73 10.60
C GLN A 144 -25.91 -20.72 10.26
N LYS A 145 -25.44 -21.71 9.52
CA LYS A 145 -24.09 -21.73 8.97
C LYS A 145 -23.89 -20.53 8.02
N PRO A 146 -22.76 -19.83 8.07
CA PRO A 146 -22.44 -18.80 7.08
C PRO A 146 -22.36 -19.42 5.68
N ARG A 147 -22.71 -18.65 4.65
CA ARG A 147 -22.61 -19.08 3.25
C ARG A 147 -21.15 -19.26 2.81
N PHE A 148 -20.24 -18.51 3.40
CA PHE A 148 -18.79 -18.52 3.15
C PHE A 148 -18.05 -18.06 4.40
N LYS A 149 -16.74 -18.33 4.43
CA LYS A 149 -15.82 -17.69 5.38
C LYS A 149 -15.20 -16.46 4.73
N LEU A 150 -14.90 -15.46 5.55
CA LEU A 150 -14.32 -14.20 5.09
C LEU A 150 -12.89 -14.01 5.63
N ALA A 151 -11.93 -13.91 4.74
CA ALA A 151 -10.59 -13.43 5.01
C ALA A 151 -10.43 -11.99 4.48
N SER A 152 -9.70 -11.15 5.18
CA SER A 152 -9.46 -9.78 4.72
C SER A 152 -8.04 -9.33 5.05
N ILE A 153 -7.33 -8.83 4.05
CA ILE A 153 -6.17 -7.96 4.28
C ILE A 153 -6.70 -6.57 4.61
N ILE A 154 -6.33 -6.08 5.77
CA ILE A 154 -6.84 -4.83 6.33
C ILE A 154 -5.76 -3.76 6.26
N PRO A 155 -5.91 -2.74 5.39
CA PRO A 155 -4.98 -1.62 5.30
C PRO A 155 -5.12 -0.71 6.52
N ILE A 156 -4.06 -0.60 7.31
CA ILE A 156 -3.96 0.36 8.42
C ILE A 156 -2.80 1.30 8.11
N ASP A 157 -3.11 2.53 7.76
CA ASP A 157 -2.14 3.54 7.35
C ASP A 157 -2.10 4.77 8.26
N GLY A 158 -2.63 4.64 9.48
CA GLY A 158 -2.64 5.67 10.52
C GLY A 158 -3.48 5.27 11.73
N GLN A 159 -3.42 6.05 12.79
CA GLN A 159 -4.17 5.92 14.03
C GLN A 159 -4.79 7.27 14.45
N PRO A 160 -5.84 7.27 15.28
CA PRO A 160 -6.61 6.10 15.71
C PRO A 160 -7.41 5.49 14.57
N SER A 161 -7.74 4.20 14.68
CA SER A 161 -8.59 3.53 13.72
C SER A 161 -10.02 4.06 13.78
N ILE A 162 -10.73 4.02 12.65
CA ILE A 162 -12.12 4.49 12.56
C ILE A 162 -13.02 3.53 13.35
N PRO A 163 -13.74 3.99 14.38
CA PRO A 163 -14.55 3.11 15.24
C PRO A 163 -15.61 2.29 14.48
N GLY A 164 -16.12 2.83 13.35
CA GLY A 164 -17.08 2.13 12.49
C GLY A 164 -16.53 0.86 11.83
N TRP A 165 -15.22 0.75 11.67
CA TRP A 165 -14.57 -0.41 11.08
C TRP A 165 -14.70 -1.68 11.93
N LEU A 166 -14.82 -1.54 13.25
CA LEU A 166 -14.95 -2.68 14.15
C LEU A 166 -16.12 -3.60 13.77
N LYS A 167 -17.23 -3.04 13.30
CA LYS A 167 -18.42 -3.81 12.88
C LYS A 167 -18.11 -4.76 11.72
N THR A 168 -17.42 -4.26 10.71
CA THR A 168 -17.00 -5.05 9.55
C THR A 168 -15.94 -6.05 9.94
N MET A 169 -14.97 -5.64 10.75
CA MET A 169 -13.89 -6.49 11.23
C MET A 169 -14.38 -7.66 12.08
N GLU A 170 -15.41 -7.49 12.91
CA GLU A 170 -16.04 -8.58 13.68
C GLU A 170 -16.64 -9.67 12.79
N GLN A 171 -16.90 -9.40 11.52
CA GLN A 171 -17.39 -10.36 10.54
C GLN A 171 -16.28 -11.10 9.80
N VAL A 172 -15.05 -10.66 9.92
CA VAL A 172 -13.89 -11.29 9.27
C VAL A 172 -13.46 -12.50 10.09
N ASP A 173 -13.48 -13.69 9.47
CA ASP A 173 -13.06 -14.93 10.13
C ASP A 173 -11.53 -15.05 10.22
N PHE A 174 -10.83 -14.51 9.22
CA PHE A 174 -9.38 -14.58 9.08
C PHE A 174 -8.80 -13.20 8.77
N PRO A 175 -8.62 -12.33 9.79
CA PRO A 175 -8.04 -11.03 9.60
C PRO A 175 -6.53 -11.10 9.34
N ILE A 176 -6.08 -10.30 8.39
CA ILE A 176 -4.68 -10.26 7.95
C ILE A 176 -4.20 -8.82 7.98
N ALA A 177 -3.12 -8.57 8.71
CA ALA A 177 -2.38 -7.32 8.67
C ALA A 177 -1.30 -7.40 7.58
N MET A 178 -1.14 -6.35 6.80
CA MET A 178 -0.08 -6.26 5.80
C MET A 178 1.25 -5.73 6.36
N SER A 179 1.27 -5.38 7.65
CA SER A 179 2.44 -4.82 8.34
C SER A 179 2.41 -5.13 9.83
N LYS A 180 3.55 -5.07 10.50
CA LYS A 180 3.64 -5.17 11.96
C LYS A 180 2.98 -4.00 12.64
N TYR A 181 3.08 -2.80 12.06
CA TYR A 181 2.34 -1.64 12.52
C TYR A 181 0.84 -1.90 12.49
N GLY A 182 0.29 -2.31 11.35
CA GLY A 182 -1.15 -2.61 11.23
C GLY A 182 -1.60 -3.72 12.17
N GLN A 183 -0.77 -4.74 12.40
CA GLN A 183 -1.06 -5.81 13.37
C GLN A 183 -1.14 -5.27 14.81
N ALA A 184 -0.20 -4.41 15.20
CA ALA A 184 -0.16 -3.79 16.52
C ALA A 184 -1.36 -2.86 16.74
N VAL A 185 -1.69 -2.03 15.75
CA VAL A 185 -2.87 -1.14 15.79
C VAL A 185 -4.17 -1.92 15.93
N MET A 186 -4.34 -3.02 15.18
CA MET A 186 -5.55 -3.85 15.32
C MET A 186 -5.67 -4.43 16.73
N LEU A 187 -4.57 -4.82 17.34
CA LEU A 187 -4.55 -5.36 18.70
C LEU A 187 -4.91 -4.29 19.74
N ASP A 188 -4.40 -3.07 19.55
CA ASP A 188 -4.56 -1.94 20.47
C ASP A 188 -5.95 -1.28 20.33
N ASP A 189 -6.27 -0.76 19.14
CA ASP A 189 -7.50 0.01 18.90
C ASP A 189 -8.78 -0.84 18.99
N PHE A 190 -8.71 -2.15 18.73
CA PHE A 190 -9.87 -3.05 18.71
C PHE A 190 -9.89 -4.08 19.85
N SER A 191 -9.40 -3.71 21.02
CA SER A 191 -9.54 -4.49 22.26
C SER A 191 -9.07 -5.94 22.16
N GLY A 192 -7.86 -6.16 21.65
CA GLY A 192 -7.25 -7.49 21.55
C GLY A 192 -7.61 -8.26 20.29
N TYR A 193 -8.04 -7.59 19.23
CA TYR A 193 -8.35 -8.20 17.94
C TYR A 193 -7.09 -8.80 17.30
N LYS A 194 -7.03 -10.13 17.24
CA LYS A 194 -5.85 -10.87 16.76
C LYS A 194 -5.90 -11.06 15.25
N SER A 195 -4.87 -10.63 14.56
CA SER A 195 -4.67 -10.83 13.13
C SER A 195 -3.40 -11.62 12.82
N THR A 196 -3.34 -12.24 11.64
CA THR A 196 -2.10 -12.80 11.10
C THR A 196 -1.38 -11.70 10.34
N CYS A 197 -0.08 -11.51 10.56
CA CYS A 197 0.69 -10.58 9.76
C CYS A 197 1.35 -11.30 8.58
N ILE A 198 0.94 -10.94 7.36
CA ILE A 198 1.58 -11.37 6.10
C ILE A 198 1.81 -10.10 5.27
N PRO A 199 3.05 -9.64 5.17
CA PRO A 199 3.38 -8.43 4.43
C PRO A 199 3.21 -8.62 2.93
N HIS A 200 3.21 -7.51 2.20
CA HIS A 200 3.31 -7.57 0.74
C HIS A 200 4.71 -7.98 0.32
N GLY A 201 4.79 -8.57 -0.86
CA GLY A 201 6.06 -8.97 -1.47
C GLY A 201 6.47 -8.06 -2.63
N VAL A 202 7.72 -8.21 -3.01
CA VAL A 202 8.29 -7.67 -4.23
C VAL A 202 9.00 -8.80 -4.99
N ASP A 203 8.92 -8.77 -6.32
CA ASP A 203 9.74 -9.66 -7.15
C ASP A 203 11.19 -9.14 -7.17
N THR A 204 12.04 -9.70 -6.32
CA THR A 204 13.42 -9.23 -6.17
C THR A 204 14.35 -9.67 -7.30
N GLU A 205 13.93 -10.58 -8.15
CA GLU A 205 14.66 -10.96 -9.36
C GLU A 205 14.33 -10.01 -10.52
N PHE A 206 13.16 -9.39 -10.47
CA PHE A 206 12.71 -8.38 -11.41
C PHE A 206 13.15 -6.97 -10.95
N PHE A 207 12.73 -6.53 -9.77
CA PHE A 207 13.21 -5.29 -9.12
C PHE A 207 14.61 -5.50 -8.56
N LYS A 208 15.61 -5.20 -9.35
CA LYS A 208 17.02 -5.36 -8.98
C LYS A 208 17.89 -4.23 -9.52
N PRO A 209 19.10 -4.05 -8.99
CA PRO A 209 20.04 -3.07 -9.54
C PRO A 209 20.30 -3.29 -11.02
N ARG A 210 20.14 -2.23 -11.81
CA ARG A 210 20.46 -2.16 -13.24
C ARG A 210 21.39 -0.94 -13.48
N ASN A 211 22.24 -1.06 -14.47
CA ASN A 211 23.03 0.09 -14.92
C ASN A 211 22.23 0.87 -15.96
N ILE A 212 21.56 1.92 -15.51
CA ILE A 212 20.77 2.79 -16.38
C ILE A 212 21.59 4.01 -16.77
N PRO A 213 21.70 4.33 -18.06
CA PRO A 213 22.36 5.55 -18.50
C PRO A 213 21.67 6.80 -17.91
N ARG A 214 22.44 7.66 -17.27
CA ARG A 214 21.95 8.93 -16.75
C ARG A 214 22.39 10.06 -17.68
N PRO A 215 21.61 11.14 -17.85
CA PRO A 215 21.99 12.28 -18.70
C PRO A 215 23.26 12.99 -18.22
N ASN A 216 23.49 12.98 -16.90
CA ASN A 216 24.66 13.53 -16.22
C ASN A 216 24.87 12.82 -14.87
N ASP A 217 25.92 13.16 -14.14
CA ASP A 217 26.25 12.61 -12.82
C ASP A 217 25.51 13.32 -11.66
N ALA A 218 24.43 14.03 -11.93
CA ALA A 218 23.64 14.72 -10.93
C ALA A 218 23.11 13.75 -9.86
N PHE A 219 23.02 14.25 -8.63
CA PHE A 219 22.40 13.53 -7.52
C PHE A 219 20.88 13.50 -7.68
N VAL A 220 20.31 12.34 -7.91
CA VAL A 220 18.89 12.20 -8.20
C VAL A 220 18.12 11.77 -6.93
N ILE A 221 17.27 12.67 -6.46
CA ILE A 221 16.27 12.39 -5.42
C ILE A 221 14.97 12.05 -6.12
N GLY A 222 14.49 10.82 -5.95
CA GLY A 222 13.26 10.34 -6.59
C GLY A 222 12.13 10.14 -5.60
N CYS A 223 10.88 10.32 -6.05
CA CYS A 223 9.68 9.98 -5.31
C CYS A 223 8.70 9.23 -6.22
N VAL A 224 8.38 7.99 -5.86
CA VAL A 224 7.34 7.20 -6.49
C VAL A 224 6.14 7.14 -5.57
N ALA A 225 5.06 7.81 -5.93
CA ALA A 225 3.82 7.85 -5.13
C ALA A 225 2.65 8.29 -5.99
N ARG A 226 1.42 7.96 -5.60
CA ARG A 226 0.28 8.69 -6.09
C ARG A 226 0.28 10.10 -5.50
N ASN A 227 0.00 11.11 -6.31
CA ASN A 227 -0.13 12.50 -5.86
C ASN A 227 -1.42 12.65 -5.02
N GLN A 228 -1.30 12.52 -3.72
CA GLN A 228 -2.38 12.62 -2.74
C GLN A 228 -1.93 13.49 -1.57
N HIS A 229 -2.87 14.18 -0.91
CA HIS A 229 -2.57 15.11 0.19
C HIS A 229 -1.70 14.47 1.29
N ARG A 230 -2.03 13.24 1.71
CA ARG A 230 -1.24 12.52 2.73
C ARG A 230 0.20 12.21 2.33
N LYS A 231 0.56 12.34 1.05
CA LYS A 231 1.93 12.09 0.57
C LYS A 231 2.85 13.30 0.74
N ASN A 232 2.36 14.44 1.23
CA ASN A 232 3.16 15.62 1.59
C ASN A 232 4.12 16.12 0.48
N ILE A 233 3.80 15.94 -0.80
CA ILE A 233 4.69 16.26 -1.93
C ILE A 233 5.22 17.71 -1.90
N PRO A 234 4.42 18.73 -1.54
CA PRO A 234 4.93 20.10 -1.39
C PRO A 234 6.07 20.22 -0.37
N ARG A 235 6.03 19.41 0.69
CA ARG A 235 7.07 19.40 1.71
C ARG A 235 8.36 18.76 1.23
N LEU A 236 8.28 17.74 0.36
CA LEU A 236 9.44 17.20 -0.34
C LEU A 236 10.09 18.23 -1.24
N MET A 237 9.29 18.95 -2.05
CA MET A 237 9.80 20.02 -2.91
C MET A 237 10.52 21.11 -2.09
N ARG A 238 9.95 21.47 -0.94
CA ARG A 238 10.56 22.45 -0.04
C ARG A 238 11.87 21.93 0.55
N SER A 239 11.92 20.66 0.99
CA SER A 239 13.17 20.03 1.42
C SER A 239 14.24 20.06 0.33
N PHE A 240 13.86 19.73 -0.90
CA PHE A 240 14.76 19.77 -2.05
C PHE A 240 15.27 21.19 -2.30
N LYS A 241 14.39 22.20 -2.31
CA LYS A 241 14.77 23.61 -2.45
C LYS A 241 15.76 24.04 -1.37
N ILE A 242 15.48 23.75 -0.10
CA ILE A 242 16.38 24.05 1.02
C ILE A 242 17.75 23.39 0.82
N PHE A 243 17.77 22.14 0.38
CA PHE A 243 19.00 21.39 0.14
C PHE A 243 19.86 22.03 -0.97
N VAL A 244 19.28 22.35 -2.12
CA VAL A 244 20.04 22.93 -3.24
C VAL A 244 20.51 24.35 -2.95
N GLU A 245 19.68 25.18 -2.34
CA GLU A 245 20.03 26.54 -1.96
C GLU A 245 21.14 26.58 -0.91
N ARG A 246 21.04 25.75 0.14
CA ARG A 246 22.03 25.68 1.23
C ARG A 246 23.41 25.25 0.75
N ASN A 247 23.48 24.41 -0.27
CA ASN A 247 24.74 23.87 -0.81
C ASN A 247 25.16 24.54 -2.10
N ASN A 248 24.46 25.59 -2.56
CA ASN A 248 24.70 26.31 -3.82
C ASN A 248 24.77 25.38 -5.04
N LEU A 249 23.87 24.38 -5.08
CA LEU A 249 23.82 23.39 -6.17
C LEU A 249 23.06 23.95 -7.37
N THR A 250 23.51 23.56 -8.55
CA THR A 250 22.85 23.83 -9.83
C THR A 250 22.02 22.64 -10.30
N PRO A 251 21.20 22.79 -11.35
CA PRO A 251 20.52 21.67 -11.98
C PRO A 251 21.43 20.56 -12.52
N ASP A 252 22.72 20.83 -12.72
CA ASP A 252 23.70 19.82 -13.11
C ASP A 252 24.26 19.04 -11.93
N ASP A 253 24.15 19.57 -10.71
CA ASP A 253 24.62 18.92 -9.48
C ASP A 253 23.56 18.03 -8.82
N ALA A 254 22.27 18.42 -8.90
CA ALA A 254 21.18 17.71 -8.27
C ALA A 254 19.88 17.77 -9.09
N LYS A 255 19.10 16.70 -9.05
CA LYS A 255 17.80 16.61 -9.73
C LYS A 255 16.73 16.04 -8.78
N LEU A 256 15.48 16.46 -9.02
CA LEU A 256 14.29 15.90 -8.37
C LEU A 256 13.44 15.17 -9.42
N MET A 257 13.14 13.89 -9.16
CA MET A 257 12.28 13.09 -10.01
C MET A 257 10.98 12.77 -9.27
N LEU A 258 9.86 13.25 -9.80
CA LEU A 258 8.54 13.05 -9.24
C LEU A 258 7.73 12.12 -10.16
N HIS A 259 7.82 10.82 -9.88
CA HIS A 259 7.05 9.80 -10.61
C HIS A 259 5.64 9.69 -10.05
N MET A 260 4.75 10.52 -10.57
CA MET A 260 3.33 10.62 -10.19
C MET A 260 2.55 11.41 -11.23
N HIS A 261 1.22 11.29 -11.20
CA HIS A 261 0.34 12.17 -11.99
C HIS A 261 0.43 13.61 -11.43
N TRP A 262 0.82 14.58 -12.25
CA TRP A 262 1.10 15.93 -11.79
C TRP A 262 -0.15 16.77 -11.49
N GLU A 263 -1.31 16.36 -12.00
CA GLU A 263 -2.62 17.00 -11.80
C GLU A 263 -3.67 16.00 -11.28
N ASP A 264 -3.31 15.13 -10.33
CA ASP A 264 -4.30 14.24 -9.69
C ASP A 264 -5.31 15.08 -8.88
N HIS A 265 -6.60 14.82 -9.11
CA HIS A 265 -7.70 15.52 -8.42
C HIS A 265 -7.69 15.33 -6.88
N MET A 266 -6.97 14.32 -6.38
CA MET A 266 -6.78 14.05 -4.96
C MET A 266 -5.49 14.66 -4.40
N GLY A 267 -4.78 15.45 -5.18
CA GLY A 267 -3.44 15.92 -4.85
C GLY A 267 -3.21 17.39 -5.17
N TRP A 268 -2.01 17.64 -5.64
CA TRP A 268 -1.44 18.97 -5.85
C TRP A 268 -1.20 19.19 -7.35
N ASN A 269 -1.36 20.43 -7.83
CA ASN A 269 -0.87 20.79 -9.14
C ASN A 269 0.67 20.97 -9.06
N ILE A 270 1.41 19.92 -9.44
CA ILE A 270 2.86 19.86 -9.33
C ILE A 270 3.51 20.86 -10.26
N GLU A 271 2.99 21.02 -11.49
CA GLU A 271 3.54 21.97 -12.45
C GLU A 271 3.48 23.40 -11.94
N TYR A 272 2.35 23.82 -11.39
CA TYR A 272 2.19 25.13 -10.77
C TYR A 272 3.18 25.33 -9.61
N MET A 273 3.29 24.32 -8.73
CA MET A 273 4.12 24.43 -7.52
C MET A 273 5.61 24.47 -7.80
N THR A 274 6.08 23.87 -8.89
CA THR A 274 7.51 23.88 -9.27
C THR A 274 7.93 25.17 -9.97
N GLY A 275 6.97 26.00 -10.40
CA GLY A 275 7.21 27.26 -11.10
C GLY A 275 7.83 28.35 -10.24
N ASP A 276 8.24 29.43 -10.92
CA ASP A 276 9.03 30.55 -10.37
C ASP A 276 8.35 31.27 -9.19
N HIS A 277 7.02 31.30 -9.19
CA HIS A 277 6.24 32.00 -8.16
C HIS A 277 6.03 31.20 -6.87
N VAL A 278 6.39 29.90 -6.85
CA VAL A 278 6.22 29.05 -5.67
C VAL A 278 7.57 28.52 -5.19
N TYR A 279 8.05 27.40 -5.76
CA TYR A 279 9.32 26.81 -5.31
C TYR A 279 10.51 27.18 -6.20
N ASN A 280 10.30 27.57 -7.45
CA ASN A 280 11.36 27.89 -8.41
C ASN A 280 12.40 26.75 -8.54
N ILE A 281 11.92 25.53 -8.81
CA ILE A 281 12.75 24.33 -8.94
C ILE A 281 12.52 23.59 -10.26
N ARG A 282 11.83 24.21 -11.22
CA ARG A 282 11.46 23.58 -12.49
C ARG A 282 12.66 23.02 -13.25
N ASP A 283 13.78 23.76 -13.30
CA ASP A 283 14.99 23.34 -14.02
C ASP A 283 15.70 22.15 -13.38
N TYR A 284 15.39 21.86 -12.11
CA TYR A 284 15.92 20.70 -11.40
C TYR A 284 15.11 19.44 -11.65
N LEU A 285 13.92 19.52 -12.26
CA LEU A 285 13.09 18.35 -12.45
C LEU A 285 13.63 17.45 -13.56
N ILE A 286 13.58 16.15 -13.32
CA ILE A 286 13.58 15.17 -14.40
C ILE A 286 12.14 15.07 -14.89
N PRO A 287 11.85 15.47 -16.14
CA PRO A 287 10.51 15.34 -16.69
C PRO A 287 10.03 13.88 -16.57
N PRO A 288 8.75 13.62 -16.34
CA PRO A 288 8.24 12.28 -16.41
C PRO A 288 8.49 11.75 -17.82
N THR A 289 9.56 10.95 -17.97
CA THR A 289 9.98 10.33 -19.25
C THR A 289 9.01 9.24 -19.69
N MET A 290 7.95 9.09 -18.98
CA MET A 290 7.03 7.99 -19.03
C MET A 290 5.81 8.43 -19.79
N GLY A 291 5.74 7.99 -21.01
CA GLY A 291 4.69 8.31 -21.95
C GLY A 291 3.34 8.44 -21.28
N ASN A 292 2.73 9.59 -21.46
CA ASN A 292 1.30 9.80 -21.22
C ASN A 292 0.73 9.34 -19.86
N LEU A 293 1.45 9.52 -18.73
CA LEU A 293 0.80 9.47 -17.41
C LEU A 293 -0.45 10.37 -17.38
N GLU A 294 -0.45 11.46 -18.15
CA GLU A 294 -1.60 12.32 -18.43
C GLU A 294 -2.75 11.58 -19.11
N LYS A 295 -2.47 10.51 -19.88
CA LYS A 295 -3.48 9.66 -20.51
C LYS A 295 -3.82 8.40 -19.71
N GLY A 296 -3.31 8.27 -18.47
CA GLY A 296 -3.51 7.08 -17.65
C GLY A 296 -2.67 5.87 -18.10
N GLU A 297 -1.70 6.08 -18.96
CA GLU A 297 -0.73 5.05 -19.32
C GLU A 297 0.33 4.99 -18.22
N HIS A 298 0.30 3.93 -17.45
CA HIS A 298 1.37 3.62 -16.50
C HIS A 298 2.52 2.92 -17.24
N PRO A 299 3.77 3.11 -16.79
CA PRO A 299 4.87 2.32 -17.29
C PRO A 299 4.56 0.84 -17.05
N ASP A 300 5.02 0.01 -17.95
CA ASP A 300 5.12 -1.42 -17.66
C ASP A 300 6.06 -1.65 -16.46
N ASP A 301 6.06 -2.86 -15.95
CA ASP A 301 6.90 -3.18 -14.79
C ASP A 301 8.40 -2.92 -15.08
N ASP A 302 8.88 -3.11 -16.33
CA ASP A 302 10.26 -2.82 -16.73
C ASP A 302 10.59 -1.32 -16.61
N GLY A 303 9.70 -0.45 -17.07
CA GLY A 303 9.85 0.98 -16.90
C GLY A 303 9.92 1.41 -15.43
N MET A 304 9.18 0.75 -14.54
CA MET A 304 9.25 1.02 -13.09
C MET A 304 10.62 0.66 -12.51
N VAL A 305 11.22 -0.45 -12.92
CA VAL A 305 12.57 -0.82 -12.48
C VAL A 305 13.60 0.22 -12.91
N ASP A 306 13.50 0.71 -14.14
CA ASP A 306 14.39 1.75 -14.65
C ASP A 306 14.25 3.07 -13.88
N ILE A 307 13.02 3.46 -13.50
CA ILE A 307 12.76 4.63 -12.65
C ILE A 307 13.49 4.52 -11.32
N TYR A 308 13.38 3.40 -10.62
CA TYR A 308 14.10 3.23 -9.36
C TYR A 308 15.62 3.26 -9.57
N ASN A 309 16.13 2.65 -10.62
CA ASN A 309 17.57 2.61 -10.90
C ASN A 309 18.15 3.95 -11.37
N MET A 310 17.31 4.93 -11.76
CA MET A 310 17.77 6.30 -12.03
C MET A 310 17.99 7.12 -10.76
N MET A 311 17.44 6.69 -9.60
CA MET A 311 17.55 7.42 -8.33
C MET A 311 18.84 7.09 -7.58
N ASP A 312 19.39 8.07 -6.87
CA ASP A 312 20.36 7.82 -5.81
C ASP A 312 19.69 7.51 -4.48
N ILE A 313 18.57 8.18 -4.19
CA ILE A 313 17.71 7.92 -3.04
C ILE A 313 16.24 7.97 -3.45
N HIS A 314 15.42 7.17 -2.80
CA HIS A 314 13.96 7.27 -2.86
C HIS A 314 13.46 8.04 -1.63
N ALA A 315 12.86 9.21 -1.84
CA ALA A 315 12.34 10.07 -0.79
C ALA A 315 10.81 9.99 -0.75
N LEU A 316 10.23 9.48 0.35
CA LEU A 316 8.79 9.35 0.51
C LEU A 316 8.30 10.11 1.75
N PRO A 317 7.82 11.36 1.60
CA PRO A 317 7.40 12.20 2.72
C PRO A 317 6.01 11.87 3.25
N THR A 318 5.58 10.63 3.13
CA THR A 318 4.20 10.21 3.40
C THR A 318 3.75 10.44 4.84
N GLY A 319 2.53 10.89 5.01
CA GLY A 319 1.86 10.98 6.31
C GLY A 319 1.21 9.67 6.78
N GLY A 320 1.57 8.54 6.17
CA GLY A 320 1.14 7.20 6.57
C GLY A 320 1.03 6.23 5.39
N GLU A 321 1.43 4.99 5.63
CA GLU A 321 1.36 3.86 4.69
C GLU A 321 0.82 2.62 5.39
N GLY A 322 -0.04 1.86 4.69
CA GLY A 322 -0.44 0.54 5.15
C GLY A 322 0.68 -0.49 5.04
N PHE A 323 1.54 -0.36 4.01
CA PHE A 323 2.75 -1.15 3.84
C PHE A 323 3.90 -0.31 3.27
N GLY A 324 3.78 0.24 2.07
CA GLY A 324 4.84 1.00 1.42
C GLY A 324 5.53 0.23 0.30
N ILE A 325 4.78 -0.26 -0.68
CA ILE A 325 5.31 -1.01 -1.83
C ILE A 325 6.47 -0.27 -2.52
N PRO A 326 6.35 1.04 -2.86
CA PRO A 326 7.46 1.76 -3.49
C PRO A 326 8.75 1.77 -2.67
N THR A 327 8.64 1.76 -1.34
CA THR A 327 9.80 1.66 -0.44
C THR A 327 10.52 0.32 -0.61
N VAL A 328 9.78 -0.78 -0.67
CA VAL A 328 10.38 -2.12 -0.82
C VAL A 328 10.91 -2.35 -2.23
N GLU A 329 10.23 -1.83 -3.26
CA GLU A 329 10.70 -1.87 -4.65
C GLU A 329 12.03 -1.12 -4.83
N SER A 330 12.12 0.11 -4.30
CA SER A 330 13.37 0.88 -4.32
C SER A 330 14.49 0.18 -3.57
N MET A 331 14.20 -0.37 -2.37
CA MET A 331 15.16 -1.18 -1.61
C MET A 331 15.64 -2.39 -2.42
N SER A 332 14.73 -3.07 -3.10
CA SER A 332 15.06 -4.21 -3.96
C SER A 332 15.96 -3.82 -5.12
N CYS A 333 15.80 -2.63 -5.68
CA CYS A 333 16.71 -2.04 -6.67
C CYS A 333 18.04 -1.54 -6.09
N GLY A 334 18.25 -1.65 -4.77
CA GLY A 334 19.48 -1.19 -4.11
C GLY A 334 19.51 0.32 -3.87
N VAL A 335 18.34 0.96 -3.86
CA VAL A 335 18.17 2.40 -3.61
C VAL A 335 17.74 2.61 -2.16
N PRO A 336 18.54 3.29 -1.32
CA PRO A 336 18.17 3.56 0.05
C PRO A 336 17.04 4.59 0.14
N ASN A 337 16.27 4.52 1.22
CA ASN A 337 15.10 5.37 1.41
C ASN A 337 15.35 6.49 2.41
N VAL A 338 14.74 7.65 2.15
CA VAL A 338 14.54 8.74 3.10
C VAL A 338 13.04 8.90 3.27
N ILE A 339 12.50 8.45 4.41
CA ILE A 339 11.04 8.37 4.61
C ILE A 339 10.62 8.95 5.96
N CYS A 340 9.35 9.38 6.04
CA CYS A 340 8.78 9.88 7.28
C CYS A 340 8.67 8.74 8.32
N ASN A 341 9.13 8.99 9.56
CA ASN A 341 9.10 8.01 10.65
C ASN A 341 7.69 7.87 11.25
N TYR A 342 6.78 7.34 10.45
CA TYR A 342 5.40 7.10 10.86
C TYR A 342 4.86 5.82 10.21
N THR A 343 3.97 5.12 10.90
CA THR A 343 3.36 3.85 10.48
C THR A 343 4.41 2.76 10.16
N THR A 344 4.41 2.22 8.94
CA THR A 344 5.25 1.09 8.54
C THR A 344 6.72 1.45 8.26
N SER A 345 7.05 2.74 8.23
CA SER A 345 8.39 3.20 7.83
C SER A 345 9.48 2.65 8.73
N TYR A 346 9.20 2.54 10.05
CA TYR A 346 10.18 2.00 11.00
C TYR A 346 10.49 0.52 10.71
N GLU A 347 9.49 -0.32 10.49
CA GLU A 347 9.70 -1.74 10.18
C GLU A 347 10.44 -1.97 8.86
N LEU A 348 10.25 -1.08 7.88
CA LEU A 348 10.90 -1.19 6.57
C LEU A 348 12.34 -0.69 6.60
N VAL A 349 12.60 0.44 7.25
CA VAL A 349 13.88 1.15 7.16
C VAL A 349 14.63 1.22 8.49
N GLY A 350 13.93 1.35 9.62
CA GLY A 350 14.55 1.57 10.94
C GLY A 350 15.01 0.30 11.64
N ALA A 351 14.14 -0.70 11.72
CA ALA A 351 14.33 -1.89 12.53
C ALA A 351 15.26 -2.93 11.89
N ASP A 352 16.02 -3.68 12.68
CA ASP A 352 16.87 -4.78 12.19
C ASP A 352 16.06 -5.97 11.63
N LYS A 353 14.82 -6.12 12.08
CA LYS A 353 13.82 -7.08 11.59
C LYS A 353 12.45 -6.39 11.54
N PRO A 354 11.49 -6.89 10.74
CA PRO A 354 10.15 -6.32 10.71
C PRO A 354 9.47 -6.37 12.09
N GLU A 355 9.32 -5.20 12.72
CA GLU A 355 8.68 -5.03 14.02
C GLU A 355 8.03 -3.63 14.14
N CYS A 356 7.11 -3.48 15.09
CA CYS A 356 6.52 -2.21 15.48
C CYS A 356 6.65 -2.03 16.99
N PRO A 357 7.54 -1.17 17.46
CA PRO A 357 7.65 -0.81 18.87
C PRO A 357 6.38 -0.11 19.38
N GLN A 358 6.09 -0.25 20.67
CA GLN A 358 4.90 0.34 21.30
C GLN A 358 4.92 1.88 21.18
N GLU A 359 6.08 2.49 21.18
CA GLU A 359 6.29 3.93 21.05
C GLU A 359 5.82 4.49 19.69
N MET A 360 5.64 3.62 18.69
CA MET A 360 5.10 4.01 17.39
C MET A 360 3.57 4.12 17.37
N LEU A 361 2.89 3.67 18.43
CA LEU A 361 1.44 3.67 18.53
C LEU A 361 0.91 4.93 19.22
N PHE A 362 -0.30 5.30 18.83
CA PHE A 362 -1.05 6.40 19.48
C PHE A 362 -1.37 6.06 20.96
N PRO A 363 -1.32 6.99 21.92
CA PRO A 363 -0.96 8.41 21.75
C PRO A 363 0.52 8.72 21.83
N HIS A 364 1.40 7.76 22.13
CA HIS A 364 2.83 7.97 22.34
C HIS A 364 3.54 8.51 21.09
N GLY A 365 3.08 8.12 19.90
CA GLY A 365 3.60 8.60 18.63
C GLY A 365 3.16 10.03 18.24
N LEU A 366 2.52 10.80 19.14
CA LEU A 366 2.10 12.18 18.84
C LEU A 366 3.18 13.24 19.08
N ASP A 367 4.18 12.93 19.89
CA ASP A 367 5.26 13.84 20.23
C ASP A 367 6.28 13.96 19.07
N GLY A 368 5.74 14.19 17.85
CA GLY A 368 6.54 14.40 16.67
C GLY A 368 7.68 15.37 16.96
N GLY A 369 8.87 14.90 16.80
CA GLY A 369 10.07 15.65 17.16
C GLY A 369 11.24 14.70 17.32
N GLY A 370 12.41 15.23 17.50
CA GLY A 370 13.63 14.45 17.62
C GLY A 370 14.53 14.63 16.41
N GLU A 371 15.57 13.86 16.41
CA GLU A 371 16.56 13.84 15.32
C GLU A 371 16.21 12.77 14.30
N MET A 372 16.72 12.95 13.07
CA MET A 372 16.62 11.90 12.05
C MET A 372 17.33 10.62 12.52
N ILE A 373 16.75 9.48 12.22
CA ILE A 373 17.35 8.18 12.53
C ILE A 373 18.06 7.66 11.29
N ILE A 374 19.38 7.55 11.37
CA ILE A 374 20.18 6.95 10.29
C ILE A 374 20.31 5.46 10.62
N SER A 375 19.65 4.62 9.83
CA SER A 375 19.80 3.16 9.90
C SER A 375 20.88 2.69 8.93
N ASN A 376 21.14 1.39 8.92
CA ASN A 376 22.12 0.81 7.99
C ASN A 376 21.62 0.67 6.54
N ARG A 377 20.39 1.14 6.20
CA ARG A 377 19.76 1.00 4.87
C ARG A 377 18.90 2.18 4.44
N GLY A 378 18.88 3.25 5.23
CA GLY A 378 18.08 4.43 4.92
C GLY A 378 18.05 5.41 6.08
N ILE A 379 17.23 6.44 5.93
CA ILE A 379 17.06 7.51 6.92
C ILE A 379 15.57 7.69 7.20
N LEU A 380 15.21 7.70 8.48
CA LEU A 380 13.88 8.05 8.96
C LEU A 380 13.86 9.51 9.38
N ILE A 381 12.94 10.29 8.81
CA ILE A 381 12.74 11.70 9.13
C ILE A 381 11.65 11.81 10.20
N PRO A 382 11.91 12.49 11.34
CA PRO A 382 10.87 12.77 12.31
C PRO A 382 9.77 13.61 11.65
N TYR A 383 8.53 13.41 12.06
CA TYR A 383 7.47 14.31 11.62
C TYR A 383 7.44 15.56 12.48
N LYS A 384 7.10 16.69 11.85
CA LYS A 384 7.07 17.99 12.49
C LYS A 384 5.81 18.20 13.34
N ASP A 385 4.71 17.65 12.86
CA ASP A 385 3.37 17.78 13.46
C ASP A 385 2.47 16.70 12.87
N MET A 386 1.25 16.60 13.39
CA MET A 386 0.22 15.72 12.88
C MET A 386 -1.07 16.47 12.55
N TRP A 387 -1.83 15.98 11.59
CA TRP A 387 -3.11 16.55 11.22
C TRP A 387 -4.17 15.46 11.00
N TRP A 388 -5.43 15.81 11.22
CA TRP A 388 -6.55 14.92 10.94
C TRP A 388 -6.85 14.92 9.44
N ASP A 389 -6.87 13.74 8.83
CA ASP A 389 -7.19 13.58 7.41
C ASP A 389 -8.70 13.79 7.18
N THR A 390 -9.08 14.94 6.64
CA THR A 390 -10.43 15.48 6.69
C THR A 390 -11.44 15.08 5.63
N PRO A 391 -11.13 14.40 4.51
CA PRO A 391 -12.18 14.03 3.57
C PRO A 391 -13.17 13.00 4.13
N ILE A 392 -12.74 12.24 5.13
CA ILE A 392 -13.55 11.22 5.79
C ILE A 392 -13.74 11.65 7.24
N ARG A 393 -14.97 11.88 7.68
CA ARG A 393 -15.36 12.47 8.97
C ARG A 393 -14.75 11.82 10.24
N ALA A 394 -14.09 10.69 10.12
CA ALA A 394 -13.39 9.97 11.19
C ALA A 394 -12.13 9.34 10.60
N ALA A 395 -11.19 10.16 10.19
CA ALA A 395 -9.96 9.74 9.55
C ALA A 395 -8.84 9.59 10.59
N PRO A 396 -7.82 8.78 10.33
CA PRO A 396 -6.64 8.71 11.17
C PRO A 396 -5.83 10.01 11.10
N MET A 397 -4.98 10.22 12.08
CA MET A 397 -3.99 11.29 12.05
C MET A 397 -2.90 10.95 11.02
N ARG A 398 -2.40 12.01 10.37
CA ARG A 398 -1.35 11.95 9.35
C ARG A 398 -0.14 12.75 9.80
N ALA A 399 1.04 12.17 9.66
CA ALA A 399 2.28 12.86 9.95
C ALA A 399 2.59 13.94 8.91
N LEU A 400 3.13 15.05 9.35
CA LEU A 400 3.68 16.12 8.51
C LEU A 400 5.19 16.00 8.47
N TRP A 401 5.73 15.76 7.30
CA TRP A 401 7.16 15.72 7.03
C TRP A 401 7.90 16.99 7.50
N ASP A 402 9.02 16.84 8.20
CA ASP A 402 9.90 17.95 8.55
C ASP A 402 10.82 18.29 7.37
N GLU A 403 10.62 19.47 6.80
CA GLU A 403 11.35 19.93 5.60
C GLU A 403 12.84 20.17 5.86
N GLN A 404 13.21 20.62 7.06
CA GLN A 404 14.59 20.86 7.41
C GLN A 404 15.35 19.55 7.59
N GLN A 405 14.74 18.60 8.29
CA GLN A 405 15.32 17.26 8.48
C GLN A 405 15.39 16.50 7.14
N GLY A 406 14.39 16.66 6.28
CA GLY A 406 14.46 16.13 4.91
C GLY A 406 15.65 16.69 4.12
N ALA A 407 15.85 17.99 4.16
CA ALA A 407 17.02 18.64 3.54
C ALA A 407 18.36 18.15 4.15
N ASN A 408 18.41 17.98 5.48
CA ASN A 408 19.59 17.42 6.16
C ASN A 408 19.91 15.99 5.69
N ALA A 409 18.92 15.16 5.49
CA ALA A 409 19.09 13.78 5.00
C ALA A 409 19.61 13.76 3.55
N PHE A 410 19.11 14.67 2.69
CA PHE A 410 19.59 14.80 1.31
C PHE A 410 21.06 15.25 1.29
N GLU A 411 21.40 16.24 2.10
CA GLU A 411 22.76 16.72 2.25
C GLU A 411 23.69 15.64 2.82
N TYR A 412 23.22 14.86 3.78
CA TYR A 412 23.97 13.74 4.33
C TYR A 412 24.39 12.74 3.25
N TYR A 413 23.46 12.27 2.42
CA TYR A 413 23.78 11.33 1.33
C TYR A 413 24.57 11.98 0.19
N TYR A 414 24.30 13.24 -0.11
CA TYR A 414 25.06 13.99 -1.11
C TYR A 414 26.55 14.06 -0.76
N LYS A 415 26.86 14.28 0.52
CA LYS A 415 28.24 14.40 1.03
C LYS A 415 28.90 13.03 1.35
N ASN A 416 28.11 11.99 1.61
CA ASN A 416 28.59 10.69 2.05
C ASN A 416 28.21 9.57 1.06
N ARG A 417 28.77 9.63 -0.16
CA ARG A 417 28.46 8.71 -1.26
C ARG A 417 28.78 7.24 -0.99
N ASP A 418 29.79 6.97 -0.18
CA ASP A 418 30.15 5.59 0.21
C ASP A 418 29.10 5.00 1.15
N VAL A 419 28.62 5.80 2.11
CA VAL A 419 27.52 5.40 3.00
C VAL A 419 26.24 5.14 2.19
N LEU A 420 25.94 5.99 1.22
CA LEU A 420 24.79 5.81 0.33
C LEU A 420 24.87 4.46 -0.40
N LYS A 421 26.02 4.11 -0.98
CA LYS A 421 26.22 2.83 -1.67
C LYS A 421 26.10 1.63 -0.72
N GLU A 422 26.61 1.76 0.50
CA GLU A 422 26.51 0.71 1.54
C GLU A 422 25.04 0.52 1.96
N HIS A 423 24.33 1.61 2.25
CA HIS A 423 22.91 1.57 2.61
C HIS A 423 22.06 0.95 1.49
N GLY A 424 22.36 1.26 0.23
CA GLY A 424 21.68 0.65 -0.92
C GLY A 424 21.86 -0.88 -0.97
N LYS A 425 23.09 -1.38 -0.76
CA LYS A 425 23.37 -2.82 -0.67
C LYS A 425 22.60 -3.47 0.48
N ASN A 426 22.60 -2.84 1.64
CA ASN A 426 21.90 -3.35 2.83
C ASN A 426 20.37 -3.31 2.65
N ALA A 427 19.84 -2.26 2.01
CA ALA A 427 18.42 -2.14 1.66
C ALA A 427 17.98 -3.32 0.78
N ARG A 428 18.74 -3.63 -0.30
CA ARG A 428 18.45 -4.80 -1.14
C ARG A 428 18.55 -6.10 -0.35
N LYS A 429 19.57 -6.29 0.45
CA LYS A 429 19.72 -7.50 1.28
C LYS A 429 18.51 -7.71 2.20
N TYR A 430 18.01 -6.63 2.78
CA TYR A 430 16.85 -6.67 3.66
C TYR A 430 15.55 -6.98 2.87
N ALA A 431 15.33 -6.33 1.73
CA ALA A 431 14.18 -6.60 0.87
C ALA A 431 14.14 -8.06 0.39
N VAL A 432 15.27 -8.57 -0.11
CA VAL A 432 15.40 -9.98 -0.56
C VAL A 432 15.13 -10.96 0.58
N LYS A 433 15.61 -10.67 1.78
CA LYS A 433 15.44 -11.56 2.95
C LYS A 433 14.01 -11.59 3.46
N HIS A 434 13.33 -10.44 3.52
CA HIS A 434 12.09 -10.29 4.26
C HIS A 434 10.85 -10.14 3.38
N TYR A 435 11.00 -9.69 2.13
CA TYR A 435 9.88 -9.30 1.26
C TYR A 435 9.90 -9.92 -0.13
N ASP A 436 10.79 -10.87 -0.41
CA ASP A 436 10.78 -11.59 -1.69
C ASP A 436 9.51 -12.44 -1.86
N TRP A 437 8.79 -12.24 -2.98
CA TRP A 437 7.56 -12.96 -3.26
C TRP A 437 7.74 -14.47 -3.25
N MET A 438 8.80 -14.98 -3.88
CA MET A 438 8.96 -16.42 -4.08
C MET A 438 9.60 -17.11 -2.88
N LYS A 439 10.55 -16.41 -2.21
CA LYS A 439 11.37 -17.02 -1.16
C LYS A 439 10.78 -16.85 0.25
N THR A 440 9.98 -15.79 0.45
CA THR A 440 9.48 -15.42 1.80
C THR A 440 7.97 -15.30 1.84
N ILE A 441 7.38 -14.42 1.04
CA ILE A 441 5.97 -14.05 1.15
C ILE A 441 5.05 -15.16 0.61
N GLY A 442 5.40 -15.75 -0.53
CA GLY A 442 4.63 -16.86 -1.11
C GLY A 442 4.52 -18.07 -0.18
N PRO A 443 5.63 -18.56 0.43
CA PRO A 443 5.55 -19.58 1.47
C PRO A 443 4.64 -19.22 2.65
N MET A 444 4.66 -17.98 3.14
CA MET A 444 3.74 -17.55 4.21
C MET A 444 2.26 -17.66 3.78
N TRP A 445 1.94 -17.29 2.53
CA TRP A 445 0.58 -17.45 1.99
C TRP A 445 0.17 -18.90 1.83
N LYS A 446 1.07 -19.78 1.37
CA LYS A 446 0.82 -21.24 1.25
C LYS A 446 0.55 -21.85 2.63
N ASP A 447 1.31 -21.51 3.64
CA ASP A 447 1.12 -22.03 5.00
C ASP A 447 -0.17 -21.48 5.64
N TRP A 448 -0.46 -20.20 5.45
CA TRP A 448 -1.73 -19.60 5.87
C TRP A 448 -2.93 -20.32 5.23
N LEU A 449 -2.87 -20.54 3.91
CA LEU A 449 -3.94 -21.21 3.17
C LEU A 449 -4.20 -22.63 3.69
N LYS A 450 -3.14 -23.41 3.98
CA LYS A 450 -3.28 -24.76 4.56
C LYS A 450 -4.02 -24.74 5.90
N VAL A 451 -3.78 -23.72 6.74
CA VAL A 451 -4.47 -23.56 8.02
C VAL A 451 -5.93 -23.17 7.82
N VAL A 452 -6.20 -22.26 6.89
CA VAL A 452 -7.56 -21.77 6.61
C VAL A 452 -8.43 -22.87 6.02
N VAL A 453 -7.94 -23.58 5.01
CA VAL A 453 -8.69 -24.67 4.35
C VAL A 453 -9.15 -25.75 5.32
N LYS A 454 -8.40 -26.04 6.39
CA LYS A 454 -8.82 -26.96 7.45
C LYS A 454 -9.98 -26.43 8.32
N LYS A 455 -10.29 -25.14 8.24
CA LYS A 455 -11.33 -24.48 9.04
C LYS A 455 -12.57 -24.09 8.22
N LEU A 456 -12.55 -24.32 6.90
CA LEU A 456 -13.70 -24.18 6.00
C LEU A 456 -14.62 -25.40 6.10
#